data_21ba7740101c9a047378404ca3afc4a7
#
_entry.id   21ba7740101c9a047378404ca3afc4a7
#
_cell.length_a   1.000
_cell.length_b   1.000
_cell.length_c   1.000
_cell.angle_alpha   90.00
_cell.angle_beta   90.00
_cell.angle_gamma   90.00
#
_symmetry.space_group_name_H-M   'P 1'
#
loop_
_entity.id
_entity.type
_entity.pdbx_description
1 polymer ?
#
loop_
_entity_poly.entity_id
_entity_poly.type
_entity_poly.pdbx_seq_one_letter_code
_entity_poly.pdbx_strand_id
1 'polypeptide(L)'
;AVLRLTEALLPLLRDSVPSAIVNVSSTAGRVARGGTGAYSASKFALAGWSDSLYGEEKPNGVHVGLVLPGFIATEGFPQRELVDKRLTRWTVSTPEAGAEAIVEAGLGRKAERYVPKPYAMLAALRFVAPRLVRRVLTGGSAAALTTRTGADEKDAQAG
;
A
#
# COMPACT_ATOMS: atom_id res chain seq x y z
N ALA A 1 -0.23 1.99 -16.77
CA ALA A 1 -0.53 3.43 -16.78
C ALA A 1 0.53 4.20 -15.97
N VAL A 2 0.78 3.89 -14.68
CA VAL A 2 1.68 4.66 -13.79
C VAL A 2 3.09 4.80 -14.38
N LEU A 3 3.75 3.71 -14.77
CA LEU A 3 5.11 3.72 -15.31
C LEU A 3 5.23 4.67 -16.51
N ARG A 4 4.35 4.48 -17.52
CA ARG A 4 4.37 5.31 -18.72
C ARG A 4 4.13 6.80 -18.47
N LEU A 5 3.24 7.12 -17.51
CA LEU A 5 2.99 8.50 -17.10
C LEU A 5 4.24 9.10 -16.45
N THR A 6 4.86 8.36 -15.54
CA THR A 6 6.09 8.81 -14.88
C THR A 6 7.22 9.02 -15.89
N GLU A 7 7.47 8.06 -16.77
CA GLU A 7 8.48 8.16 -17.83
C GLU A 7 8.27 9.42 -18.69
N ALA A 8 7.03 9.70 -19.07
CA ALA A 8 6.70 10.89 -19.86
C ALA A 8 6.92 12.22 -19.09
N LEU A 9 6.75 12.20 -17.74
CA LEU A 9 6.91 13.38 -16.92
C LEU A 9 8.34 13.58 -16.39
N LEU A 10 9.19 12.56 -16.40
CA LEU A 10 10.55 12.64 -15.85
C LEU A 10 11.38 13.80 -16.41
N PRO A 11 11.40 14.11 -17.71
CA PRO A 11 12.15 15.27 -18.21
C PRO A 11 11.73 16.56 -17.52
N LEU A 12 10.41 16.81 -17.45
CA LEU A 12 9.86 18.00 -16.81
C LEU A 12 10.20 18.05 -15.30
N LEU A 13 10.14 16.90 -14.62
CA LEU A 13 10.45 16.81 -13.20
C LEU A 13 11.93 17.10 -12.92
N ARG A 14 12.83 16.62 -13.78
CA ARG A 14 14.27 16.90 -13.68
C ARG A 14 14.60 18.36 -13.95
N ASP A 15 13.87 19.00 -14.87
CA ASP A 15 14.04 20.44 -15.16
C ASP A 15 13.44 21.33 -14.07
N SER A 16 12.54 20.77 -13.23
CA SER A 16 11.80 21.52 -12.20
C SER A 16 12.22 21.17 -10.77
N VAL A 17 13.49 20.80 -10.56
CA VAL A 17 13.99 20.44 -9.22
C VAL A 17 14.03 21.65 -8.27
N PRO A 18 13.72 21.45 -6.98
CA PRO A 18 13.40 20.19 -6.32
C PRO A 18 11.97 19.70 -6.62
N SER A 19 11.85 18.52 -7.17
CA SER A 19 10.57 17.90 -7.52
C SER A 19 10.36 16.56 -6.81
N ALA A 20 9.14 16.04 -6.81
CA ALA A 20 8.81 14.77 -6.17
C ALA A 20 7.76 13.98 -6.93
N ILE A 21 7.93 12.66 -6.91
CA ILE A 21 6.94 11.66 -7.33
C ILE A 21 6.48 10.93 -6.08
N VAL A 22 5.15 10.77 -5.91
CA VAL A 22 4.61 9.95 -4.83
C VAL A 22 3.77 8.84 -5.44
N ASN A 23 4.23 7.61 -5.26
CA ASN A 23 3.51 6.42 -5.67
C ASN A 23 2.68 5.86 -4.50
N VAL A 24 1.39 5.65 -4.75
CA VAL A 24 0.48 5.07 -3.74
C VAL A 24 0.28 3.59 -4.07
N SER A 25 1.00 2.73 -3.34
CA SER A 25 0.87 1.29 -3.43
C SER A 25 -0.21 0.77 -2.45
N SER A 26 0.14 -0.18 -1.62
CA SER A 26 -0.66 -0.76 -0.53
C SER A 26 0.25 -1.56 0.39
N THR A 27 -0.16 -1.81 1.63
CA THR A 27 0.48 -2.82 2.49
C THR A 27 0.45 -4.21 1.83
N ALA A 28 -0.52 -4.48 0.93
CA ALA A 28 -0.56 -5.67 0.09
C ALA A 28 0.61 -5.76 -0.91
N GLY A 29 1.33 -4.67 -1.16
CA GLY A 29 2.60 -4.62 -1.93
C GLY A 29 3.84 -5.04 -1.13
N ARG A 30 3.70 -5.36 0.14
CA ARG A 30 4.76 -5.91 0.99
C ARG A 30 4.33 -7.22 1.67
N VAL A 31 3.02 -7.38 1.96
CA VAL A 31 2.44 -8.54 2.66
C VAL A 31 1.18 -8.98 1.93
N ALA A 32 1.32 -9.99 1.06
CA ALA A 32 0.19 -10.55 0.31
C ALA A 32 -0.70 -11.42 1.22
N ARG A 33 -2.01 -11.39 0.95
CA ARG A 33 -3.02 -12.21 1.62
C ARG A 33 -3.73 -13.13 0.62
N GLY A 34 -4.34 -14.18 1.11
CA GLY A 34 -5.22 -15.04 0.30
C GLY A 34 -6.34 -14.22 -0.33
N GLY A 35 -6.78 -14.58 -1.53
CA GLY A 35 -7.84 -13.88 -2.27
C GLY A 35 -7.44 -12.58 -2.98
N THR A 36 -6.23 -12.05 -2.73
CA THR A 36 -5.77 -10.78 -3.32
C THR A 36 -4.58 -10.95 -4.27
N GLY A 37 -4.43 -12.11 -4.93
CA GLY A 37 -3.24 -12.45 -5.70
C GLY A 37 -2.86 -11.44 -6.77
N ALA A 38 -3.74 -11.16 -7.73
CA ALA A 38 -3.48 -10.22 -8.82
C ALA A 38 -3.28 -8.77 -8.30
N TYR A 39 -4.11 -8.35 -7.34
CA TYR A 39 -3.97 -7.06 -6.69
C TYR A 39 -2.62 -6.93 -5.98
N SER A 40 -2.26 -7.92 -5.14
CA SER A 40 -0.97 -7.93 -4.45
C SER A 40 0.19 -7.89 -5.44
N ALA A 41 0.15 -8.71 -6.51
CA ALA A 41 1.19 -8.72 -7.53
C ALA A 41 1.39 -7.32 -8.16
N SER A 42 0.29 -6.63 -8.50
CA SER A 42 0.36 -5.27 -9.05
C SER A 42 0.97 -4.26 -8.07
N LYS A 43 0.65 -4.39 -6.78
CA LYS A 43 1.15 -3.50 -5.73
C LYS A 43 2.60 -3.81 -5.33
N PHE A 44 3.03 -5.07 -5.37
CA PHE A 44 4.44 -5.45 -5.25
C PHE A 44 5.27 -4.90 -6.41
N ALA A 45 4.77 -5.02 -7.65
CA ALA A 45 5.44 -4.47 -8.82
C ALA A 45 5.63 -2.95 -8.70
N LEU A 46 4.58 -2.22 -8.29
CA LEU A 46 4.66 -0.77 -8.08
C LEU A 46 5.66 -0.41 -6.98
N ALA A 47 5.68 -1.16 -5.87
CA ALA A 47 6.60 -0.90 -4.77
C ALA A 47 8.06 -1.15 -5.19
N GLY A 48 8.36 -2.29 -5.83
CA GLY A 48 9.72 -2.59 -6.30
C GLY A 48 10.21 -1.60 -7.36
N TRP A 49 9.32 -1.21 -8.28
CA TRP A 49 9.65 -0.18 -9.26
C TRP A 49 9.91 1.19 -8.62
N SER A 50 9.14 1.57 -7.59
CA SER A 50 9.36 2.82 -6.86
C SER A 50 10.71 2.84 -6.13
N ASP A 51 11.12 1.70 -5.56
CA ASP A 51 12.42 1.54 -4.90
C ASP A 51 13.58 1.72 -5.92
N SER A 52 13.45 1.14 -7.14
CA SER A 52 14.42 1.34 -8.22
C SER A 52 14.48 2.80 -8.67
N LEU A 53 13.32 3.38 -8.96
CA LEU A 53 13.20 4.76 -9.42
C LEU A 53 13.75 5.78 -8.40
N TYR A 54 13.59 5.51 -7.10
CA TYR A 54 14.19 6.33 -6.05
C TYR A 54 15.71 6.41 -6.19
N GLY A 55 16.37 5.26 -6.43
CA GLY A 55 17.81 5.20 -6.66
C GLY A 55 18.24 5.91 -7.94
N GLU A 56 17.49 5.73 -9.01
CA GLU A 56 17.75 6.31 -10.33
C GLU A 56 17.60 7.83 -10.34
N GLU A 57 16.59 8.36 -9.65
CA GLU A 57 16.25 9.80 -9.72
C GLU A 57 16.87 10.64 -8.60
N LYS A 58 17.37 10.02 -7.55
CA LYS A 58 18.06 10.73 -6.46
C LYS A 58 19.23 11.61 -6.94
N PRO A 59 20.10 11.17 -7.86
CA PRO A 59 21.16 12.03 -8.42
C PRO A 59 20.61 13.19 -9.24
N ASN A 60 19.43 13.04 -9.83
CA ASN A 60 18.74 14.04 -10.65
C ASN A 60 17.97 15.08 -9.83
N GLY A 61 17.96 14.98 -8.49
CA GLY A 61 17.26 15.90 -7.61
C GLY A 61 15.75 15.64 -7.49
N VAL A 62 15.23 14.62 -8.17
CA VAL A 62 13.82 14.21 -8.08
C VAL A 62 13.66 13.22 -6.92
N HIS A 63 12.80 13.55 -5.97
CA HIS A 63 12.48 12.64 -4.87
C HIS A 63 11.39 11.66 -5.28
N VAL A 64 11.53 10.39 -4.90
CA VAL A 64 10.48 9.38 -5.10
C VAL A 64 10.03 8.85 -3.74
N GLY A 65 8.78 9.10 -3.40
CA GLY A 65 8.14 8.62 -2.18
C GLY A 65 7.17 7.48 -2.48
N LEU A 66 7.09 6.50 -1.58
CA LEU A 66 6.18 5.36 -1.64
C LEU A 66 5.25 5.39 -0.42
N VAL A 67 3.95 5.42 -0.65
CA VAL A 67 2.95 5.30 0.41
C VAL A 67 2.29 3.93 0.32
N LEU A 68 2.21 3.25 1.47
CA LEU A 68 1.65 1.90 1.60
C LEU A 68 0.46 1.93 2.58
N PRO A 69 -0.73 2.32 2.09
CA PRO A 69 -1.93 2.27 2.91
C PRO A 69 -2.32 0.82 3.22
N GLY A 70 -2.77 0.60 4.46
CA GLY A 70 -3.56 -0.57 4.84
C GLY A 70 -5.03 -0.33 4.54
N PHE A 71 -5.88 -0.58 5.53
CA PHE A 71 -7.29 -0.25 5.42
C PHE A 71 -7.51 1.23 5.73
N ILE A 72 -8.18 1.93 4.83
CA ILE A 72 -8.61 3.31 5.03
C ILE A 72 -10.15 3.32 5.14
N ALA A 73 -10.66 3.91 6.21
CA ALA A 73 -12.10 4.03 6.44
C ALA A 73 -12.69 5.06 5.48
N THR A 74 -13.21 4.59 4.33
CA THR A 74 -13.91 5.39 3.33
C THR A 74 -15.39 5.03 3.30
N GLU A 75 -16.24 5.91 2.76
CA GLU A 75 -17.63 5.59 2.47
C GLU A 75 -17.70 4.38 1.52
N GLY A 76 -18.48 3.35 1.90
CA GLY A 76 -18.66 2.12 1.10
C GLY A 76 -17.66 1.00 1.34
N PHE A 77 -16.65 1.16 2.22
CA PHE A 77 -15.78 0.05 2.58
C PHE A 77 -16.36 -0.77 3.76
N PRO A 78 -16.46 -2.11 3.68
CA PRO A 78 -17.14 -2.95 4.68
C PRO A 78 -16.31 -3.18 5.95
N GLN A 79 -15.75 -2.12 6.54
CA GLN A 79 -14.77 -2.21 7.64
C GLN A 79 -15.35 -1.97 9.03
N ARG A 80 -16.65 -1.76 9.16
CA ARG A 80 -17.29 -1.53 10.48
C ARG A 80 -16.89 -2.63 11.47
N GLU A 81 -16.86 -3.88 11.03
CA GLU A 81 -16.47 -5.03 11.87
C GLU A 81 -14.98 -4.98 12.33
N LEU A 82 -14.07 -4.36 11.54
CA LEU A 82 -12.67 -4.22 11.91
C LEU A 82 -12.46 -3.07 12.90
N VAL A 83 -13.25 -2.01 12.79
CA VAL A 83 -13.23 -0.85 13.69
C VAL A 83 -13.82 -1.22 15.05
N ASP A 84 -14.88 -2.02 15.06
CA ASP A 84 -15.60 -2.41 16.29
C ASP A 84 -14.79 -3.38 17.16
N LYS A 85 -13.92 -4.19 16.55
CA LYS A 85 -13.05 -5.12 17.29
C LYS A 85 -11.80 -4.43 17.80
N ARG A 86 -11.65 -4.32 19.13
CA ARG A 86 -10.49 -3.71 19.79
C ARG A 86 -9.13 -4.22 19.28
N LEU A 87 -9.09 -5.49 18.82
CA LEU A 87 -7.87 -6.14 18.34
C LEU A 87 -7.48 -5.74 16.91
N THR A 88 -8.43 -5.28 16.08
CA THR A 88 -8.20 -4.98 14.66
C THR A 88 -8.33 -3.49 14.32
N ARG A 89 -8.89 -2.68 15.21
CA ARG A 89 -9.10 -1.24 14.94
C ARG A 89 -7.81 -0.48 14.60
N TRP A 90 -6.67 -0.94 15.11
CA TRP A 90 -5.36 -0.34 14.79
C TRP A 90 -4.92 -0.56 13.34
N THR A 91 -5.56 -1.51 12.64
CA THR A 91 -5.28 -1.81 11.22
C THR A 91 -5.99 -0.86 10.26
N VAL A 92 -6.91 -0.05 10.77
CA VAL A 92 -7.73 0.89 9.98
C VAL A 92 -7.26 2.31 10.27
N SER A 93 -7.09 3.09 9.22
CA SER A 93 -6.75 4.52 9.30
C SER A 93 -7.85 5.38 8.66
N THR A 94 -7.74 6.69 8.84
CA THR A 94 -8.64 7.66 8.23
C THR A 94 -8.11 8.16 6.87
N PRO A 95 -8.96 8.70 5.99
CA PRO A 95 -8.54 9.34 4.75
C PRO A 95 -7.52 10.47 4.98
N GLU A 96 -7.69 11.25 6.05
CA GLU A 96 -6.82 12.35 6.43
C GLU A 96 -5.40 11.86 6.72
N ALA A 97 -5.27 10.76 7.49
CA ALA A 97 -3.97 10.13 7.77
C ALA A 97 -3.30 9.61 6.48
N GLY A 98 -4.11 9.13 5.52
CA GLY A 98 -3.64 8.75 4.19
C GLY A 98 -3.12 9.96 3.40
N ALA A 99 -3.85 11.07 3.40
CA ALA A 99 -3.46 12.30 2.74
C ALA A 99 -2.19 12.90 3.36
N GLU A 100 -2.11 12.94 4.69
CA GLU A 100 -0.91 13.38 5.41
C GLU A 100 0.33 12.56 5.03
N ALA A 101 0.19 11.24 4.94
CA ALA A 101 1.29 10.38 4.53
C ALA A 101 1.76 10.65 3.09
N ILE A 102 0.86 11.02 2.18
CA ILE A 102 1.21 11.42 0.81
C ILE A 102 2.00 12.73 0.83
N VAL A 103 1.54 13.73 1.61
CA VAL A 103 2.24 15.01 1.77
C VAL A 103 3.63 14.80 2.37
N GLU A 104 3.74 13.98 3.43
CA GLU A 104 5.03 13.65 4.04
C GLU A 104 5.96 12.90 3.08
N ALA A 105 5.43 12.00 2.26
CA ALA A 105 6.23 11.28 1.26
C ALA A 105 6.74 12.21 0.16
N GLY A 106 5.95 13.18 -0.28
CA GLY A 106 6.35 14.16 -1.29
C GLY A 106 7.15 15.32 -0.70
N LEU A 107 6.47 16.24 -0.04
CA LEU A 107 7.07 17.48 0.48
C LEU A 107 8.03 17.22 1.65
N GLY A 108 7.71 16.26 2.53
CA GLY A 108 8.57 15.85 3.63
C GLY A 108 9.73 14.94 3.20
N ARG A 109 9.83 14.57 1.91
CA ARG A 109 10.88 13.75 1.30
C ARG A 109 11.12 12.42 2.04
N LYS A 110 10.03 11.78 2.50
CA LYS A 110 10.09 10.45 3.11
C LYS A 110 10.01 9.38 2.03
N ALA A 111 11.03 8.53 1.93
CA ALA A 111 11.10 7.50 0.89
C ALA A 111 9.97 6.47 1.01
N GLU A 112 9.56 6.11 2.24
CA GLU A 112 8.51 5.11 2.46
C GLU A 112 7.62 5.50 3.65
N ARG A 113 6.30 5.37 3.49
CA ARG A 113 5.29 5.67 4.52
C ARG A 113 4.23 4.59 4.58
N TYR A 114 4.04 4.01 5.75
CA TYR A 114 2.96 3.06 6.07
C TYR A 114 1.82 3.77 6.79
N VAL A 115 0.58 3.43 6.44
CA VAL A 115 -0.62 3.99 7.05
C VAL A 115 -1.59 2.86 7.40
N PRO A 116 -1.78 2.57 8.69
CA PRO A 116 -1.09 3.09 9.86
C PRO A 116 0.37 2.59 9.97
N LYS A 117 1.18 3.33 10.72
CA LYS A 117 2.63 3.07 10.90
C LYS A 117 2.99 1.64 11.34
N PRO A 118 2.22 0.94 12.21
CA PRO A 118 2.56 -0.42 12.63
C PRO A 118 2.67 -1.46 11.50
N TYR A 119 2.10 -1.19 10.33
CA TYR A 119 2.29 -2.07 9.17
C TYR A 119 3.75 -2.18 8.70
N ALA A 120 4.59 -1.18 8.98
CA ALA A 120 6.02 -1.25 8.72
C ALA A 120 6.66 -2.45 9.45
N MET A 121 6.25 -2.69 10.69
CA MET A 121 6.74 -3.81 11.51
C MET A 121 6.31 -5.17 10.93
N LEU A 122 5.06 -5.27 10.44
CA LEU A 122 4.56 -6.47 9.77
C LEU A 122 5.31 -6.72 8.45
N ALA A 123 5.59 -5.68 7.69
CA ALA A 123 6.37 -5.77 6.46
C ALA A 123 7.81 -6.24 6.76
N ALA A 124 8.49 -5.65 7.75
CA ALA A 124 9.81 -6.07 8.18
C ALA A 124 9.82 -7.54 8.64
N LEU A 125 8.84 -7.93 9.46
CA LEU A 125 8.71 -9.32 9.93
C LEU A 125 8.50 -10.30 8.76
N ARG A 126 7.80 -9.88 7.70
CA ARG A 126 7.61 -10.69 6.50
C ARG A 126 8.93 -11.05 5.81
N PHE A 127 9.92 -10.16 5.85
CA PHE A 127 11.26 -10.42 5.29
C PHE A 127 12.12 -11.29 6.21
N VAL A 128 12.07 -11.04 7.52
CA VAL A 128 12.91 -11.75 8.51
C VAL A 128 12.36 -13.14 8.84
N ALA A 129 11.03 -13.26 9.00
CA ALA A 129 10.36 -14.49 9.41
C ALA A 129 9.20 -14.88 8.48
N PRO A 130 9.46 -15.16 7.18
CA PRO A 130 8.40 -15.37 6.18
C PRO A 130 7.48 -16.55 6.50
N ARG A 131 8.02 -17.62 7.10
CA ARG A 131 7.22 -18.79 7.48
C ARG A 131 6.23 -18.47 8.60
N LEU A 132 6.64 -17.66 9.59
CA LEU A 132 5.78 -17.24 10.69
C LEU A 132 4.63 -16.38 10.17
N VAL A 133 4.95 -15.36 9.37
CA VAL A 133 3.93 -14.45 8.81
C VAL A 133 2.95 -15.22 7.91
N ARG A 134 3.43 -16.14 7.08
CA ARG A 134 2.53 -16.98 6.27
C ARG A 134 1.59 -17.80 7.15
N ARG A 135 2.09 -18.44 8.22
CA ARG A 135 1.24 -19.21 9.15
C ARG A 135 0.17 -18.36 9.80
N VAL A 136 0.51 -17.15 10.22
CA VAL A 136 -0.45 -16.19 10.82
C VAL A 136 -1.50 -15.74 9.80
N LEU A 137 -1.09 -15.40 8.58
CA LEU A 137 -1.99 -14.91 7.54
C LEU A 137 -2.90 -16.01 6.94
N THR A 138 -2.49 -17.28 7.02
CA THR A 138 -3.31 -18.43 6.58
C THR A 138 -4.10 -19.08 7.70
N GLY A 139 -3.87 -18.69 8.95
CA GLY A 139 -4.63 -19.16 10.12
C GLY A 139 -6.07 -18.67 10.12
N GLY A 140 -6.98 -19.43 10.71
CA GLY A 140 -8.44 -19.29 10.60
C GLY A 140 -9.02 -17.89 10.88
N SER A 141 -8.34 -17.04 11.66
CA SER A 141 -8.78 -15.65 11.91
C SER A 141 -8.57 -14.73 10.70
N ALA A 142 -7.59 -15.02 9.85
CA ALA A 142 -7.31 -14.25 8.63
C ALA A 142 -8.18 -14.75 7.45
N ALA A 143 -8.55 -16.02 7.43
CA ALA A 143 -9.44 -16.59 6.42
C ALA A 143 -10.85 -15.98 6.48
N ALA A 144 -11.34 -15.63 7.67
CA ALA A 144 -12.63 -14.98 7.84
C ALA A 144 -12.71 -13.57 7.20
N LEU A 145 -11.56 -12.90 7.02
CA LEU A 145 -11.46 -11.59 6.35
C LEU A 145 -11.41 -11.69 4.82
N THR A 146 -11.10 -12.88 4.28
CA THR A 146 -10.93 -13.09 2.83
C THR A 146 -12.17 -13.68 2.16
N THR A 147 -13.01 -14.40 2.91
CA THR A 147 -14.17 -15.13 2.35
C THR A 147 -15.33 -14.20 1.94
N ARG A 148 -15.41 -12.99 2.50
CA ARG A 148 -16.52 -12.07 2.21
C ARG A 148 -16.33 -11.22 0.94
N THR A 149 -15.09 -10.98 0.52
CA THR A 149 -14.83 -10.20 -0.71
C THR A 149 -15.19 -10.98 -1.99
N GLY A 150 -15.24 -12.30 -1.94
CA GLY A 150 -15.59 -13.15 -3.10
C GLY A 150 -17.07 -13.46 -3.26
N ALA A 151 -17.89 -13.19 -2.23
CA ALA A 151 -19.34 -13.39 -2.31
C ALA A 151 -20.05 -12.21 -2.99
N ASP A 152 -19.61 -10.99 -2.68
CA ASP A 152 -20.22 -9.77 -3.23
C ASP A 152 -19.96 -9.58 -4.74
N GLU A 153 -18.86 -10.14 -5.27
CA GLU A 153 -18.55 -10.10 -6.72
C GLU A 153 -19.42 -11.09 -7.53
N LYS A 154 -19.87 -12.19 -6.93
CA LYS A 154 -20.73 -13.16 -7.61
C LYS A 154 -22.19 -12.69 -7.73
N ASP A 155 -22.68 -11.96 -6.75
CA ASP A 155 -24.03 -11.41 -6.77
C ASP A 155 -24.15 -10.19 -7.69
N ALA A 156 -23.08 -9.45 -7.92
CA ALA A 156 -23.04 -8.34 -8.88
C ALA A 156 -22.94 -8.77 -10.36
N GLN A 157 -22.58 -10.03 -10.64
CA GLN A 157 -22.54 -10.59 -12.00
C GLN A 157 -23.77 -11.42 -12.37
N ALA A 158 -24.69 -11.64 -11.42
CA ALA A 158 -25.91 -12.42 -11.62
C ALA A 158 -27.19 -11.57 -11.77
N GLY A 159 -27.08 -10.25 -11.78
CA GLY A 159 -28.14 -9.26 -12.04
C GLY A 159 -27.82 -8.42 -13.27
#